data_3addc08afbb9e0680396bbc8e7901901
#
_entry.id   3addc08afbb9e0680396bbc8e7901901
#
_cell.length_a   1.000
_cell.length_b   1.000
_cell.length_c   1.000
_cell.angle_alpha   90.00
_cell.angle_beta   90.00
_cell.angle_gamma   90.00
#
_symmetry.space_group_name_H-M   'P 1'
#
loop_
_entity.id
_entity.type
_entity.pdbx_description
1 polymer ?
#
loop_
_entity_poly.entity_id
_entity_poly.type
_entity_poly.pdbx_seq_one_letter_code
_entity_poly.pdbx_strand_id
1 'polypeptide(L)' 'MARDLIPEEIQEQILQVRDTGEVNMFDLRGVQRVANDNDLFELVDYLEEKENRGIYFNFILGR' A
#
# COMPACT_ATOMS: atom_id res chain seq x y z
N MET A 1 1.86 3.04 -16.73
CA MET A 1 1.21 2.01 -15.89
C MET A 1 1.37 2.41 -14.43
N ALA A 2 0.36 2.11 -13.59
CA ALA A 2 0.38 2.53 -12.19
C ALA A 2 1.63 2.02 -11.44
N ARG A 3 2.09 0.82 -11.78
CA ARG A 3 3.28 0.22 -11.17
C ARG A 3 4.50 1.12 -11.26
N ASP A 4 4.65 1.85 -12.37
CA ASP A 4 5.82 2.72 -12.58
C ASP A 4 5.76 3.98 -11.72
N LEU A 5 4.58 4.31 -11.16
CA LEU A 5 4.37 5.49 -10.34
C LEU A 5 4.60 5.21 -8.86
N ILE A 6 4.78 3.94 -8.48
CA ILE A 6 4.99 3.55 -7.09
C ILE A 6 6.44 3.15 -6.92
N PRO A 7 7.19 3.79 -6.00
CA PRO A 7 8.55 3.38 -5.72
C PRO A 7 8.63 1.90 -5.37
N GLU A 8 9.68 1.23 -5.81
CA GLU A 8 9.84 -0.21 -5.59
C GLU A 8 9.75 -0.58 -4.12
N GLU A 9 10.34 0.23 -3.24
CA GLU A 9 10.28 0.01 -1.82
C GLU A 9 8.84 -0.02 -1.30
N ILE A 10 8.00 0.89 -1.81
CA ILE A 10 6.58 0.92 -1.44
C ILE A 10 5.86 -0.31 -1.99
N GLN A 11 6.19 -0.72 -3.20
CA GLN A 11 5.60 -1.93 -3.78
C GLN A 11 5.87 -3.15 -2.91
N GLU A 12 7.10 -3.28 -2.44
CA GLU A 12 7.48 -4.39 -1.56
C GLU A 12 6.70 -4.36 -0.25
N GLN A 13 6.52 -3.17 0.32
CA GLN A 13 5.78 -3.02 1.56
C GLN A 13 4.30 -3.36 1.37
N ILE A 14 3.71 -2.98 0.24
CA ILE A 14 2.34 -3.35 -0.08
C ILE A 14 2.21 -4.88 -0.13
N LEU A 15 3.15 -5.55 -0.78
CA LEU A 15 3.12 -7.01 -0.87
C LEU A 15 3.30 -7.67 0.49
N GLN A 16 4.11 -7.09 1.37
CA GLN A 16 4.26 -7.61 2.73
C GLN A 16 2.94 -7.53 3.50
N VAL A 17 2.23 -6.42 3.38
CA VAL A 17 0.91 -6.28 4.02
C VAL A 17 -0.05 -7.31 3.47
N ARG A 18 -0.07 -7.50 2.15
CA ARG A 18 -0.93 -8.49 1.52
C ARG A 18 -0.65 -9.89 2.05
N ASP A 19 0.62 -10.21 2.22
CA ASP A 19 1.04 -11.53 2.66
C ASP A 19 0.65 -11.85 4.10
N THR A 20 0.36 -10.83 4.93
CA THR A 20 -0.11 -11.07 6.30
C THR A 20 -1.51 -11.68 6.31
N GLY A 21 -2.31 -11.42 5.29
CA GLY A 21 -3.69 -11.88 5.23
C GLY A 21 -4.60 -11.27 6.28
N GLU A 22 -4.13 -10.23 6.97
CA GLU A 22 -4.87 -9.65 8.10
C GLU A 22 -5.84 -8.55 7.71
N VAL A 23 -5.78 -8.08 6.46
CA VAL A 23 -6.56 -6.91 6.06
C VAL A 23 -6.99 -7.02 4.61
N ASN A 24 -8.16 -6.43 4.32
CA ASN A 24 -8.61 -6.26 2.95
C ASN A 24 -7.78 -5.14 2.32
N MET A 25 -7.13 -5.40 1.20
CA MET A 25 -6.24 -4.44 0.56
C MET A 25 -6.97 -3.19 0.04
N PHE A 26 -8.30 -3.22 -0.06
CA PHE A 26 -9.09 -2.04 -0.40
C PHE A 26 -9.45 -1.19 0.81
N ASP A 27 -9.19 -1.68 2.02
CA ASP A 27 -9.41 -0.95 3.26
C ASP A 27 -8.13 -0.19 3.62
N LEU A 28 -8.03 1.06 3.14
CA LEU A 28 -6.82 1.86 3.32
C LEU A 28 -6.42 2.03 4.78
N ARG A 29 -7.39 2.26 5.66
CA ARG A 29 -7.08 2.43 7.09
C ARG A 29 -6.54 1.15 7.70
N GLY A 30 -7.13 0.02 7.31
CA GLY A 30 -6.64 -1.28 7.74
C GLY A 30 -5.23 -1.54 7.25
N VAL A 31 -4.98 -1.23 5.96
CA VAL A 31 -3.65 -1.38 5.38
C VAL A 31 -2.63 -0.53 6.11
N GLN A 32 -2.96 0.72 6.41
CA GLN A 32 -2.07 1.61 7.14
C GLN A 32 -1.80 1.09 8.56
N ARG A 33 -2.82 0.54 9.22
CA ARG A 33 -2.64 -0.02 10.56
C ARG A 33 -1.70 -1.22 10.53
N VAL A 34 -1.91 -2.14 9.59
CA VAL A 34 -1.05 -3.33 9.48
C VAL A 34 0.37 -2.91 9.11
N ALA A 35 0.51 -1.94 8.20
CA ALA A 35 1.82 -1.42 7.84
C ALA A 35 2.52 -0.80 9.04
N ASN A 36 1.80 -0.01 9.83
CA ASN A 36 2.37 0.60 11.03
C ASN A 36 2.80 -0.46 12.04
N ASP A 37 2.00 -1.51 12.21
CA ASP A 37 2.31 -2.60 13.15
C ASP A 37 3.55 -3.39 12.73
N ASN A 38 3.88 -3.35 11.44
CA ASN A 38 5.03 -4.05 10.88
C ASN A 38 6.19 -3.10 10.54
N ASP A 39 6.14 -1.87 11.06
CA ASP A 39 7.18 -0.84 10.86
C ASP A 39 7.37 -0.44 9.40
N LEU A 40 6.34 -0.56 8.60
CA LEU A 40 6.36 -0.18 7.19
C LEU A 40 5.89 1.27 7.03
N PHE A 41 6.63 2.18 7.65
CA PHE A 41 6.21 3.58 7.79
C PHE A 41 6.18 4.34 6.47
N GLU A 42 7.02 3.97 5.51
CA GLU A 42 7.02 4.60 4.19
C GLU A 42 5.67 4.37 3.49
N LEU A 43 5.11 3.18 3.64
CA LEU A 43 3.80 2.88 3.07
C LEU A 43 2.70 3.68 3.77
N VAL A 44 2.79 3.81 5.10
CA VAL A 44 1.82 4.61 5.86
C VAL A 44 1.83 6.04 5.33
N ASP A 45 3.01 6.65 5.20
CA ASP A 45 3.13 8.01 4.70
C ASP A 45 2.68 8.14 3.25
N TYR A 46 2.99 7.15 2.42
CA TYR A 46 2.59 7.16 1.01
C TYR A 46 1.07 7.23 0.89
N LEU A 47 0.35 6.45 1.70
CA LEU A 47 -1.11 6.40 1.64
C LEU A 47 -1.80 7.58 2.32
N GLU A 48 -1.06 8.39 3.10
CA GLU A 48 -1.61 9.61 3.66
C GLU A 48 -1.92 10.64 2.57
N GLU A 49 -1.18 10.62 1.47
CA GLU A 49 -1.41 11.52 0.33
C GLU A 49 -2.57 11.01 -0.52
N LYS A 50 -3.61 11.81 -0.66
CA LYS A 50 -4.81 11.44 -1.42
C LYS A 50 -4.47 11.04 -2.85
N GLU A 51 -3.52 11.74 -3.46
CA GLU A 51 -3.10 11.47 -4.84
C GLU A 51 -2.58 10.05 -5.01
N ASN A 52 -1.93 9.53 -3.98
CA ASN A 52 -1.32 8.20 -4.03
C ASN A 52 -2.32 7.07 -3.87
N ARG A 53 -3.50 7.37 -3.32
CA ARG A 53 -4.52 6.35 -3.08
C ARG A 53 -5.06 5.75 -4.38
N GLY A 54 -5.29 6.59 -5.37
CA GLY A 54 -5.73 6.10 -6.69
C GLY A 54 -4.66 5.25 -7.35
N ILE A 55 -3.42 5.68 -7.26
CA ILE A 55 -2.27 4.93 -7.80
C ILE A 55 -2.16 3.58 -7.10
N TYR A 56 -2.32 3.56 -5.78
CA TYR A 56 -2.31 2.34 -4.99
C TYR A 56 -3.40 1.37 -5.45
N PHE A 57 -4.64 1.85 -5.62
CA PHE A 57 -5.73 0.98 -6.07
C PHE A 57 -5.46 0.40 -7.45
N ASN A 58 -4.92 1.18 -8.36
CA ASN A 58 -4.57 0.68 -9.68
C ASN A 58 -3.50 -0.40 -9.59
N PHE A 59 -2.56 -0.23 -8.68
CA PHE A 59 -1.50 -1.23 -8.46
C PHE A 59 -2.08 -2.57 -8.01
N ILE A 60 -2.95 -2.56 -6.99
CA ILE A 60 -3.51 -3.80 -6.45
C ILE A 60 -4.50 -4.45 -7.40
N LEU A 61 -5.11 -3.66 -8.31
CA LEU A 61 -5.99 -4.18 -9.34
C LEU A 61 -5.20 -4.71 -10.55
N GLY A 62 -3.90 -4.56 -10.58
CA GLY A 62 -3.07 -5.03 -11.67
C GLY A 62 -3.07 -4.11 -12.89
N ARG A 63 -3.38 -2.85 -12.71
CA ARG A 63 -3.46 -1.86 -13.81
C ARG A 63 -2.22 -1.03 -13.91
#